data_9cd027e3748ea21889bbfe167436f75d
#
_entry.id   9cd027e3748ea21889bbfe167436f75d
#
_cell.length_a   1.000
_cell.length_b   1.000
_cell.length_c   1.000
_cell.angle_alpha   90.00
_cell.angle_beta   90.00
_cell.angle_gamma   90.00
#
_symmetry.space_group_name_H-M   'P 1'
#
loop_
_entity.id
_entity.type
_entity.pdbx_description
1 polymer ?
#
loop_
_entity_poly.entity_id
_entity_poly.type
_entity_poly.pdbx_seq_one_letter_code
_entity_poly.pdbx_strand_id
1 'polypeptide(L)'
;MSEEVKLAPIPDLGQRTDEITIYAGPCSVESAEQFDEVAECIADLGLTWIRGGAFKPRTNPHSFQGLGEEALKIMKNAGDKYGLKTLTEVMDSAHCQLVADYVDGLQVGARNFQNFSLLKKIGEVTADSHQMVLYKRGFAGTIAEWLAATDYITDHGNTNVVLCERGIRTFETATRFTLDIAAVPVIHKQSLYPVCIDVSHPAGQRDLVPSLAMAAVAAGADSLMIEVHPNPPVALSDGPQQLTPAQFRVLIEQLRELAAVLGKKIV
;
A
#
# COMPACT_ATOMS: atom_id res chain seq x y z
N MET A 1 -10.40 -26.42 -35.63
CA MET A 1 -11.13 -25.15 -35.40
C MET A 1 -10.86 -24.79 -33.92
N SER A 2 -10.03 -23.79 -33.65
CA SER A 2 -9.78 -23.28 -32.31
C SER A 2 -11.03 -22.50 -31.89
N GLU A 3 -11.72 -22.95 -30.85
CA GLU A 3 -12.74 -22.12 -30.21
C GLU A 3 -12.08 -20.82 -29.75
N GLU A 4 -12.50 -19.71 -30.33
CA GLU A 4 -12.18 -18.38 -29.78
C GLU A 4 -12.74 -18.32 -28.35
N VAL A 5 -11.84 -18.29 -27.37
CA VAL A 5 -12.22 -18.02 -25.99
C VAL A 5 -12.74 -16.57 -25.97
N LYS A 6 -14.04 -16.39 -26.09
CA LYS A 6 -14.68 -15.12 -25.80
C LYS A 6 -14.46 -14.84 -24.31
N LEU A 7 -13.48 -14.00 -24.01
CA LEU A 7 -13.39 -13.40 -22.67
C LEU A 7 -14.73 -12.71 -22.43
N ALA A 8 -15.45 -13.18 -21.41
CA ALA A 8 -16.60 -12.44 -20.93
C ALA A 8 -16.16 -11.01 -20.62
N PRO A 9 -16.93 -9.98 -21.00
CA PRO A 9 -16.62 -8.63 -20.59
C PRO A 9 -16.47 -8.66 -19.08
N ILE A 10 -15.35 -8.12 -18.57
CA ILE A 10 -15.15 -7.92 -17.13
C ILE A 10 -16.36 -7.11 -16.68
N PRO A 11 -17.19 -7.60 -15.75
CA PRO A 11 -18.32 -6.83 -15.27
C PRO A 11 -17.80 -5.45 -14.88
N ASP A 12 -18.50 -4.39 -15.23
CA ASP A 12 -18.19 -3.03 -14.78
C ASP A 12 -18.33 -3.04 -13.27
N LEU A 13 -17.20 -3.20 -12.60
CA LEU A 13 -17.13 -3.42 -11.17
C LEU A 13 -17.25 -2.10 -10.39
N GLY A 14 -17.70 -1.03 -11.06
CA GLY A 14 -18.06 0.25 -10.44
C GLY A 14 -16.95 1.00 -9.66
N GLN A 15 -15.83 0.36 -9.42
CA GLN A 15 -14.70 0.90 -8.66
C GLN A 15 -13.38 0.92 -9.44
N ARG A 16 -13.34 0.32 -10.65
CA ARG A 16 -12.14 0.36 -11.49
C ARG A 16 -12.15 1.62 -12.33
N THR A 17 -11.33 2.55 -11.90
CA THR A 17 -11.06 3.77 -12.66
C THR A 17 -9.91 3.52 -13.63
N ASP A 18 -9.78 4.40 -14.65
CA ASP A 18 -8.59 4.45 -15.50
C ASP A 18 -7.37 5.00 -14.75
N GLU A 19 -7.48 5.17 -13.45
CA GLU A 19 -6.47 5.74 -12.57
C GLU A 19 -5.72 4.64 -11.82
N ILE A 20 -4.41 4.81 -11.71
CA ILE A 20 -3.54 4.00 -10.85
C ILE A 20 -3.04 4.90 -9.73
N THR A 21 -3.47 4.62 -8.51
CA THR A 21 -3.07 5.39 -7.33
C THR A 21 -1.69 4.97 -6.83
N ILE A 22 -0.85 5.94 -6.48
CA ILE A 22 0.47 5.68 -5.89
C ILE A 22 0.46 6.03 -4.40
N TYR A 23 0.65 5.01 -3.54
CA TYR A 23 0.89 5.17 -2.10
C TYR A 23 2.40 5.24 -1.86
N ALA A 24 2.98 6.43 -1.92
CA ALA A 24 4.42 6.63 -1.75
C ALA A 24 4.77 7.24 -0.39
N GLY A 25 5.98 6.99 0.11
CA GLY A 25 6.47 7.61 1.35
C GLY A 25 7.41 6.69 2.13
N PRO A 26 7.98 7.16 3.25
CA PRO A 26 9.00 6.43 3.98
C PRO A 26 8.43 5.20 4.70
N CYS A 27 9.27 4.19 4.91
CA CYS A 27 8.89 3.01 5.69
C CYS A 27 8.38 3.40 7.08
N SER A 28 9.06 4.31 7.75
CA SER A 28 8.64 4.92 9.02
C SER A 28 8.76 6.44 8.97
N VAL A 29 7.88 7.11 9.73
CA VAL A 29 8.03 8.54 10.03
C VAL A 29 9.09 8.68 11.11
N GLU A 30 10.21 9.35 10.78
CA GLU A 30 11.39 9.44 11.63
C GLU A 30 11.60 10.85 12.19
N SER A 31 11.20 11.87 11.44
CA SER A 31 11.12 13.27 11.84
C SER A 31 10.16 14.06 10.94
N ALA A 32 9.83 15.27 11.35
CA ALA A 32 9.02 16.17 10.55
C ALA A 32 9.74 16.56 9.24
N GLU A 33 11.03 16.84 9.30
CA GLU A 33 11.87 17.23 8.16
C GLU A 33 11.96 16.09 7.13
N GLN A 34 12.21 14.86 7.60
CA GLN A 34 12.29 13.67 6.73
C GLN A 34 10.96 13.44 6.00
N PHE A 35 9.84 13.58 6.69
CA PHE A 35 8.52 13.34 6.11
C PHE A 35 8.09 14.46 5.18
N ASP A 36 8.40 15.72 5.53
CA ASP A 36 8.09 16.93 4.75
C ASP A 36 8.80 16.92 3.38
N GLU A 37 10.10 16.55 3.33
CA GLU A 37 10.85 16.43 2.08
C GLU A 37 10.25 15.40 1.12
N VAL A 38 9.77 14.29 1.64
CA VAL A 38 9.10 13.27 0.82
C VAL A 38 7.71 13.75 0.38
N ALA A 39 6.96 14.42 1.27
CA ALA A 39 5.65 14.98 0.96
C ALA A 39 5.72 16.02 -0.16
N GLU A 40 6.71 16.93 -0.11
CA GLU A 40 6.97 17.89 -1.17
C GLU A 40 7.23 17.19 -2.51
N CYS A 41 8.10 16.17 -2.52
CA CYS A 41 8.38 15.41 -3.74
C CYS A 41 7.13 14.75 -4.34
N ILE A 42 6.26 14.20 -3.51
CA ILE A 42 5.01 13.55 -3.94
C ILE A 42 4.04 14.58 -4.52
N ALA A 43 3.87 15.72 -3.84
CA ALA A 43 3.00 16.81 -4.27
C ALA A 43 3.47 17.44 -5.60
N ASP A 44 4.78 17.69 -5.75
CA ASP A 44 5.40 18.17 -6.99
C ASP A 44 5.12 17.26 -8.19
N LEU A 45 5.00 15.96 -7.95
CA LEU A 45 4.65 14.98 -8.97
C LEU A 45 3.15 14.94 -9.26
N GLY A 46 2.33 15.73 -8.56
CA GLY A 46 0.87 15.71 -8.70
C GLY A 46 0.22 14.43 -8.23
N LEU A 47 0.90 13.67 -7.35
CA LEU A 47 0.34 12.48 -6.70
C LEU A 47 -0.51 12.88 -5.49
N THR A 48 -1.39 12.01 -5.05
CA THR A 48 -2.45 12.36 -4.10
C THR A 48 -2.31 11.72 -2.73
N TRP A 49 -1.43 10.72 -2.56
CA TRP A 49 -1.29 9.99 -1.33
C TRP A 49 0.16 9.90 -0.84
N ILE A 50 0.33 10.13 0.48
CA ILE A 50 1.58 9.83 1.18
C ILE A 50 1.35 8.76 2.24
N ARG A 51 2.29 7.81 2.36
CA ARG A 51 2.27 6.79 3.40
C ARG A 51 3.49 6.90 4.31
N GLY A 52 3.34 6.49 5.56
CA GLY A 52 4.42 6.38 6.52
C GLY A 52 4.01 5.56 7.72
N GLY A 53 4.93 4.81 8.33
CA GLY A 53 4.65 4.06 9.55
C GLY A 53 4.76 4.95 10.79
N ALA A 54 3.65 5.26 11.44
CA ALA A 54 3.63 5.93 12.74
C ALA A 54 4.02 4.96 13.86
N PHE A 55 3.54 3.73 13.77
CA PHE A 55 3.88 2.60 14.63
C PHE A 55 4.57 1.52 13.79
N LYS A 56 5.57 0.83 14.35
CA LYS A 56 6.35 -0.18 13.61
C LYS A 56 6.35 -1.52 14.33
N PRO A 57 5.73 -2.58 13.75
CA PRO A 57 5.83 -3.92 14.28
C PRO A 57 7.23 -4.46 14.03
N ARG A 58 7.99 -4.72 15.09
CA ARG A 58 9.38 -5.20 15.00
C ARG A 58 9.52 -6.58 15.61
N THR A 59 10.27 -7.46 14.94
CA THR A 59 10.65 -8.76 15.51
C THR A 59 11.63 -8.59 16.67
N ASN A 60 12.53 -7.60 16.57
CA ASN A 60 13.43 -7.25 17.66
C ASN A 60 12.84 -6.05 18.44
N PRO A 61 12.52 -6.20 19.74
CA PRO A 61 11.93 -5.14 20.56
C PRO A 61 12.84 -3.93 20.79
N HIS A 62 14.15 -4.06 20.55
CA HIS A 62 15.12 -2.97 20.66
C HIS A 62 15.28 -2.15 19.37
N SER A 63 14.61 -2.54 18.27
CA SER A 63 14.57 -1.75 17.05
C SER A 63 13.62 -0.57 17.19
N PHE A 64 13.77 0.43 16.32
CA PHE A 64 12.89 1.60 16.26
C PHE A 64 11.42 1.18 16.14
N GLN A 65 10.58 1.62 17.06
CA GLN A 65 9.17 1.22 17.20
C GLN A 65 8.20 2.22 16.54
N GLY A 66 8.71 3.31 15.95
CA GLY A 66 7.93 4.46 15.47
C GLY A 66 7.80 5.55 16.54
N LEU A 67 7.35 6.72 16.11
CA LEU A 67 7.12 7.89 16.97
C LEU A 67 5.70 7.92 17.56
N GLY A 68 4.84 6.95 17.20
CA GLY A 68 3.48 6.86 17.72
C GLY A 68 2.62 8.07 17.34
N GLU A 69 1.92 8.66 18.29
CA GLU A 69 1.02 9.80 18.08
C GLU A 69 1.75 11.03 17.51
N GLU A 70 3.03 11.22 17.85
CA GLU A 70 3.83 12.31 17.27
C GLU A 70 3.96 12.14 15.74
N ALA A 71 4.20 10.93 15.27
CA ALA A 71 4.21 10.66 13.84
C ALA A 71 2.84 10.93 13.18
N LEU A 72 1.74 10.62 13.85
CA LEU A 72 0.39 10.94 13.34
C LEU A 72 0.20 12.44 13.15
N LYS A 73 0.67 13.25 14.09
CA LYS A 73 0.65 14.73 14.00
C LYS A 73 1.51 15.23 12.83
N ILE A 74 2.72 14.68 12.67
CA ILE A 74 3.61 15.00 11.55
C ILE A 74 2.91 14.69 10.21
N MET A 75 2.33 13.51 10.10
CA MET A 75 1.61 13.09 8.88
C MET A 75 0.44 14.00 8.56
N LYS A 76 -0.40 14.32 9.56
CA LYS A 76 -1.52 15.22 9.38
C LYS A 76 -1.07 16.61 8.91
N ASN A 77 -0.05 17.17 9.56
CA ASN A 77 0.47 18.50 9.21
C ASN A 77 1.02 18.53 7.77
N ALA A 78 1.75 17.51 7.35
CA ALA A 78 2.24 17.40 5.98
C ALA A 78 1.11 17.19 4.98
N GLY A 79 0.12 16.36 5.31
CA GLY A 79 -1.10 16.18 4.51
C GLY A 79 -1.83 17.49 4.28
N ASP A 80 -2.10 18.24 5.36
CA ASP A 80 -2.76 19.55 5.30
C ASP A 80 -1.93 20.57 4.51
N LYS A 81 -0.60 20.58 4.67
CA LYS A 81 0.33 21.52 4.01
C LYS A 81 0.38 21.32 2.49
N TYR A 82 0.41 20.09 2.04
CA TYR A 82 0.62 19.73 0.63
C TYR A 82 -0.65 19.24 -0.08
N GLY A 83 -1.78 19.18 0.60
CA GLY A 83 -3.03 18.66 0.06
C GLY A 83 -2.98 17.15 -0.23
N LEU A 84 -2.20 16.39 0.53
CA LEU A 84 -2.03 14.95 0.39
C LEU A 84 -2.92 14.19 1.37
N LYS A 85 -3.50 13.09 0.91
CA LYS A 85 -4.11 12.10 1.79
C LYS A 85 -3.04 11.25 2.45
N THR A 86 -3.26 10.88 3.69
CA THR A 86 -2.28 10.19 4.52
C THR A 86 -2.68 8.76 4.82
N LEU A 87 -1.71 7.82 4.81
CA LEU A 87 -1.93 6.40 5.06
C LEU A 87 -0.90 5.87 6.06
N THR A 88 -1.35 5.25 7.16
CA THR A 88 -0.48 4.61 8.13
C THR A 88 -1.00 3.27 8.63
N GLU A 89 -0.10 2.42 9.14
CA GLU A 89 -0.46 1.12 9.72
C GLU A 89 -1.02 1.27 11.14
N VAL A 90 -2.17 0.63 11.39
CA VAL A 90 -2.70 0.39 12.73
C VAL A 90 -2.38 -1.04 13.15
N MET A 91 -1.81 -1.22 14.35
CA MET A 91 -1.32 -2.51 14.81
C MET A 91 -2.19 -3.16 15.90
N ASP A 92 -2.93 -2.34 16.63
CA ASP A 92 -3.72 -2.77 17.79
C ASP A 92 -5.12 -2.16 17.73
N SER A 93 -6.11 -2.95 18.13
CA SER A 93 -7.51 -2.51 18.17
C SER A 93 -7.74 -1.32 19.11
N ALA A 94 -6.92 -1.18 20.16
CA ALA A 94 -6.98 -0.03 21.09
C ALA A 94 -6.58 1.30 20.42
N HIS A 95 -5.79 1.25 19.35
CA HIS A 95 -5.31 2.46 18.65
C HIS A 95 -6.14 2.79 17.39
N CYS A 96 -7.13 1.98 17.02
CA CYS A 96 -7.88 2.20 15.78
C CYS A 96 -8.50 3.60 15.71
N GLN A 97 -9.19 4.03 16.78
CA GLN A 97 -9.82 5.35 16.81
C GLN A 97 -8.76 6.47 16.76
N LEU A 98 -7.71 6.38 17.58
CA LEU A 98 -6.63 7.35 17.57
C LEU A 98 -6.03 7.52 16.16
N VAL A 99 -5.74 6.42 15.46
CA VAL A 99 -5.18 6.47 14.10
C VAL A 99 -6.19 7.08 13.13
N ALA A 100 -7.46 6.66 13.18
CA ALA A 100 -8.52 7.17 12.31
C ALA A 100 -8.75 8.69 12.45
N ASP A 101 -8.52 9.25 13.64
CA ASP A 101 -8.69 10.70 13.90
C ASP A 101 -7.63 11.57 13.20
N TYR A 102 -6.51 10.97 12.76
CA TYR A 102 -5.38 11.71 12.17
C TYR A 102 -5.15 11.48 10.68
N VAL A 103 -5.59 10.33 10.13
CA VAL A 103 -5.21 9.92 8.76
C VAL A 103 -6.43 9.65 7.88
N ASP A 104 -6.22 9.68 6.55
CA ASP A 104 -7.27 9.42 5.57
C ASP A 104 -7.43 7.94 5.23
N GLY A 105 -6.43 7.13 5.53
CA GLY A 105 -6.45 5.70 5.28
C GLY A 105 -5.72 4.91 6.37
N LEU A 106 -6.30 3.75 6.73
CA LEU A 106 -5.74 2.83 7.71
C LEU A 106 -5.16 1.61 7.00
N GLN A 107 -3.91 1.24 7.31
CA GLN A 107 -3.31 0.02 6.78
C GLN A 107 -3.37 -1.10 7.83
N VAL A 108 -3.79 -2.29 7.40
CA VAL A 108 -3.59 -3.53 8.14
C VAL A 108 -2.35 -4.22 7.60
N GLY A 109 -1.32 -4.36 8.41
CA GLY A 109 -0.07 -4.99 8.03
C GLY A 109 -0.19 -6.52 7.90
N ALA A 110 0.73 -7.13 7.14
CA ALA A 110 0.72 -8.57 6.88
C ALA A 110 0.84 -9.44 8.14
N ARG A 111 1.44 -8.93 9.22
CA ARG A 111 1.50 -9.63 10.52
C ARG A 111 0.15 -9.70 11.23
N ASN A 112 -0.76 -8.79 10.91
CA ASN A 112 -2.12 -8.72 11.42
C ASN A 112 -3.17 -9.29 10.44
N PHE A 113 -2.72 -10.05 9.43
CA PHE A 113 -3.57 -10.63 8.40
C PHE A 113 -4.77 -11.40 8.97
N GLN A 114 -4.59 -12.19 10.00
CA GLN A 114 -5.63 -12.98 10.66
C GLN A 114 -6.00 -12.43 12.05
N ASN A 115 -5.70 -11.17 12.32
CA ASN A 115 -6.15 -10.52 13.54
C ASN A 115 -7.61 -10.04 13.37
N PHE A 116 -8.54 -10.98 13.40
CA PHE A 116 -9.96 -10.72 13.13
C PHE A 116 -10.56 -9.69 14.10
N SER A 117 -10.10 -9.63 15.34
CA SER A 117 -10.53 -8.58 16.28
C SER A 117 -10.14 -7.19 15.82
N LEU A 118 -8.92 -7.03 15.26
CA LEU A 118 -8.47 -5.78 14.68
C LEU A 118 -9.26 -5.43 13.41
N LEU A 119 -9.51 -6.42 12.52
CA LEU A 119 -10.27 -6.20 11.29
C LEU A 119 -11.70 -5.71 11.59
N LYS A 120 -12.39 -6.34 12.52
CA LYS A 120 -13.73 -5.90 13.00
C LYS A 120 -13.67 -4.48 13.53
N LYS A 121 -12.70 -4.20 14.41
CA LYS A 121 -12.57 -2.88 15.03
C LYS A 121 -12.29 -1.77 14.03
N ILE A 122 -11.48 -2.05 13.01
CA ILE A 122 -11.24 -1.11 11.90
C ILE A 122 -12.54 -0.86 11.13
N GLY A 123 -13.29 -1.91 10.77
CA GLY A 123 -14.59 -1.76 10.12
C GLY A 123 -15.53 -0.85 10.91
N GLU A 124 -15.70 -1.11 12.23
CA GLU A 124 -16.52 -0.30 13.12
C GLU A 124 -16.11 1.18 13.17
N VAL A 125 -14.81 1.44 13.38
CA VAL A 125 -14.28 2.80 13.55
C VAL A 125 -14.38 3.63 12.28
N THR A 126 -14.28 2.97 11.12
CA THR A 126 -14.30 3.64 9.81
C THR A 126 -15.65 3.54 9.08
N ALA A 127 -16.68 3.01 9.73
CA ALA A 127 -18.00 2.79 9.14
C ALA A 127 -18.65 4.10 8.63
N ASP A 128 -18.67 5.13 9.46
CA ASP A 128 -19.30 6.40 9.13
C ASP A 128 -18.44 7.30 8.23
N SER A 129 -17.12 7.27 8.43
CA SER A 129 -16.18 8.10 7.65
C SER A 129 -15.86 7.52 6.28
N HIS A 130 -16.06 6.21 6.09
CA HIS A 130 -15.66 5.47 4.90
C HIS A 130 -14.19 5.67 4.52
N GLN A 131 -13.31 5.90 5.53
CA GLN A 131 -11.87 5.99 5.31
C GLN A 131 -11.37 4.72 4.62
N MET A 132 -10.42 4.87 3.71
CA MET A 132 -9.85 3.75 2.97
C MET A 132 -9.11 2.79 3.92
N VAL A 133 -9.37 1.49 3.79
CA VAL A 133 -8.64 0.45 4.49
C VAL A 133 -7.76 -0.31 3.51
N LEU A 134 -6.44 -0.16 3.62
CA LEU A 134 -5.49 -0.93 2.83
C LEU A 134 -5.13 -2.21 3.60
N TYR A 135 -5.60 -3.35 3.09
CA TYR A 135 -5.47 -4.63 3.77
C TYR A 135 -4.41 -5.51 3.10
N LYS A 136 -3.25 -5.67 3.77
CA LYS A 136 -2.13 -6.47 3.26
C LYS A 136 -2.33 -7.96 3.45
N ARG A 137 -2.02 -8.73 2.39
CA ARG A 137 -1.99 -10.19 2.42
C ARG A 137 -0.95 -10.70 3.42
N GLY A 138 -1.28 -11.77 4.13
CA GLY A 138 -0.36 -12.47 5.02
C GLY A 138 0.73 -13.22 4.27
N PHE A 139 1.87 -13.48 4.93
CA PHE A 139 3.05 -14.11 4.31
C PHE A 139 2.80 -15.52 3.74
N ALA A 140 1.80 -16.24 4.23
CA ALA A 140 1.42 -17.57 3.80
C ALA A 140 -0.10 -17.68 3.56
N GLY A 141 -0.83 -16.53 3.50
CA GLY A 141 -2.26 -16.49 3.25
C GLY A 141 -2.57 -16.81 1.78
N THR A 142 -3.52 -17.69 1.54
CA THR A 142 -4.10 -17.89 0.21
C THR A 142 -4.97 -16.70 -0.20
N ILE A 143 -5.24 -16.54 -1.49
CA ILE A 143 -6.17 -15.50 -1.96
C ILE A 143 -7.57 -15.74 -1.40
N ALA A 144 -8.02 -16.98 -1.30
CA ALA A 144 -9.33 -17.31 -0.74
C ALA A 144 -9.46 -16.91 0.74
N GLU A 145 -8.44 -17.19 1.56
CA GLU A 145 -8.40 -16.75 2.97
C GLU A 145 -8.40 -15.23 3.08
N TRP A 146 -7.67 -14.56 2.18
CA TRP A 146 -7.57 -13.10 2.17
C TRP A 146 -8.91 -12.45 1.82
N LEU A 147 -9.59 -12.94 0.78
CA LEU A 147 -10.93 -12.48 0.42
C LEU A 147 -11.94 -12.73 1.56
N ALA A 148 -11.96 -13.93 2.12
CA ALA A 148 -12.85 -14.25 3.24
C ALA A 148 -12.56 -13.41 4.50
N ALA A 149 -11.29 -13.10 4.77
CA ALA A 149 -10.94 -12.26 5.91
C ALA A 149 -11.33 -10.78 5.71
N THR A 150 -11.51 -10.33 4.46
CA THR A 150 -11.99 -8.97 4.16
C THR A 150 -13.41 -8.74 4.67
N ASP A 151 -14.25 -9.78 4.73
CA ASP A 151 -15.61 -9.69 5.22
C ASP A 151 -15.66 -9.26 6.70
N TYR A 152 -14.61 -9.52 7.49
CA TYR A 152 -14.52 -8.99 8.86
C TYR A 152 -14.45 -7.46 8.93
N ILE A 153 -14.05 -6.79 7.86
CA ILE A 153 -14.08 -5.32 7.77
C ILE A 153 -15.43 -4.88 7.21
N THR A 154 -15.87 -5.47 6.11
CA THR A 154 -17.06 -5.02 5.38
C THR A 154 -18.35 -5.29 6.11
N ASP A 155 -18.48 -6.41 6.80
CA ASP A 155 -19.63 -6.74 7.66
C ASP A 155 -19.72 -5.82 8.90
N HIS A 156 -18.64 -5.09 9.22
CA HIS A 156 -18.60 -4.11 10.30
C HIS A 156 -18.71 -2.66 9.83
N GLY A 157 -19.17 -2.46 8.57
CA GLY A 157 -19.69 -1.20 8.08
C GLY A 157 -18.82 -0.45 7.08
N ASN A 158 -17.57 -0.89 6.81
CA ASN A 158 -16.73 -0.21 5.84
C ASN A 158 -16.40 -1.07 4.61
N THR A 159 -16.97 -0.73 3.46
CA THR A 159 -16.72 -1.41 2.19
C THR A 159 -15.59 -0.80 1.35
N ASN A 160 -14.98 0.32 1.80
CA ASN A 160 -13.87 0.97 1.10
C ASN A 160 -12.53 0.28 1.43
N VAL A 161 -12.34 -0.91 0.88
CA VAL A 161 -11.17 -1.75 1.13
C VAL A 161 -10.34 -1.92 -0.14
N VAL A 162 -9.02 -1.72 -0.04
CA VAL A 162 -8.01 -1.99 -1.07
C VAL A 162 -7.18 -3.19 -0.61
N LEU A 163 -7.13 -4.23 -1.41
CA LEU A 163 -6.33 -5.43 -1.14
C LEU A 163 -4.89 -5.19 -1.58
N CYS A 164 -3.90 -5.41 -0.68
CA CYS A 164 -2.50 -5.14 -0.99
C CYS A 164 -1.67 -6.44 -0.97
N GLU A 165 -1.28 -6.91 -2.14
CA GLU A 165 -0.25 -7.97 -2.28
C GLU A 165 1.12 -7.36 -1.97
N ARG A 166 1.92 -8.05 -1.14
CA ARG A 166 3.20 -7.56 -0.62
C ARG A 166 4.33 -8.60 -0.62
N GLY A 167 4.14 -9.66 -1.35
CA GLY A 167 5.02 -10.82 -1.38
C GLY A 167 4.65 -11.89 -0.35
N ILE A 168 4.76 -13.13 -0.78
CA ILE A 168 4.52 -14.33 0.02
C ILE A 168 5.83 -15.04 0.33
N ARG A 169 5.87 -15.81 1.40
CA ARG A 169 7.01 -16.63 1.76
C ARG A 169 7.05 -17.88 0.89
N THR A 170 8.16 -18.08 0.20
CA THR A 170 8.45 -19.28 -0.57
C THR A 170 9.83 -19.82 -0.19
N PHE A 171 10.33 -20.78 -0.94
CA PHE A 171 11.69 -21.32 -0.80
C PHE A 171 12.77 -20.37 -1.38
N GLU A 172 12.37 -19.38 -2.21
CA GLU A 172 13.33 -18.45 -2.83
C GLU A 172 13.88 -17.46 -1.80
N THR A 173 15.17 -17.19 -1.88
CA THR A 173 15.90 -16.32 -0.95
C THR A 173 16.65 -15.17 -1.62
N ALA A 174 16.65 -15.09 -2.96
CA ALA A 174 17.30 -14.01 -3.70
C ALA A 174 16.57 -12.66 -3.54
N THR A 175 15.26 -12.70 -3.27
CA THR A 175 14.45 -11.54 -2.87
C THR A 175 13.95 -11.74 -1.44
N ARG A 176 13.51 -10.67 -0.82
CA ARG A 176 12.98 -10.73 0.56
C ARG A 176 11.71 -11.59 0.66
N PHE A 177 10.83 -11.51 -0.36
CA PHE A 177 9.64 -12.35 -0.54
C PHE A 177 9.38 -12.54 -2.03
N THR A 178 8.63 -13.57 -2.40
CA THR A 178 8.18 -13.77 -3.78
C THR A 178 6.95 -12.91 -4.03
N LEU A 179 7.02 -11.97 -4.96
CA LEU A 179 5.87 -11.18 -5.38
C LEU A 179 4.92 -12.06 -6.21
N ASP A 180 3.70 -12.27 -5.72
CA ASP A 180 2.64 -12.97 -6.44
C ASP A 180 1.88 -12.01 -7.35
N ILE A 181 2.46 -11.72 -8.51
CA ILE A 181 1.85 -10.81 -9.48
C ILE A 181 0.55 -11.37 -10.07
N ALA A 182 0.38 -12.70 -10.08
CA ALA A 182 -0.82 -13.36 -10.54
C ALA A 182 -2.04 -13.10 -9.63
N ALA A 183 -1.81 -12.67 -8.41
CA ALA A 183 -2.89 -12.27 -7.50
C ALA A 183 -3.79 -11.16 -8.11
N VAL A 184 -3.22 -10.24 -8.90
CA VAL A 184 -3.98 -9.14 -9.54
C VAL A 184 -5.12 -9.69 -10.40
N PRO A 185 -4.87 -10.40 -11.50
CA PRO A 185 -5.95 -10.88 -12.36
C PRO A 185 -6.85 -11.93 -11.67
N VAL A 186 -6.33 -12.68 -10.69
CA VAL A 186 -7.15 -13.65 -9.93
C VAL A 186 -8.17 -12.93 -9.05
N ILE A 187 -7.77 -11.92 -8.28
CA ILE A 187 -8.68 -11.13 -7.44
C ILE A 187 -9.69 -10.40 -8.30
N HIS A 188 -9.24 -9.79 -9.40
CA HIS A 188 -10.12 -9.10 -10.35
C HIS A 188 -11.19 -10.01 -10.95
N LYS A 189 -10.91 -11.30 -11.09
CA LYS A 189 -11.89 -12.29 -11.56
C LYS A 189 -12.87 -12.73 -10.45
N GLN A 190 -12.45 -12.68 -9.19
CA GLN A 190 -13.20 -13.27 -8.06
C GLN A 190 -13.91 -12.23 -7.20
N SER A 191 -13.52 -10.95 -7.28
CA SER A 191 -14.05 -9.90 -6.41
C SER A 191 -14.08 -8.53 -7.08
N LEU A 192 -14.72 -7.57 -6.40
CA LEU A 192 -14.78 -6.17 -6.79
C LEU A 192 -13.66 -5.32 -6.18
N TYR A 193 -12.88 -5.87 -5.26
CA TYR A 193 -11.87 -5.11 -4.54
C TYR A 193 -10.75 -4.64 -5.45
N PRO A 194 -10.34 -3.36 -5.37
CA PRO A 194 -9.14 -2.88 -6.04
C PRO A 194 -7.90 -3.54 -5.44
N VAL A 195 -6.88 -3.75 -6.29
CA VAL A 195 -5.64 -4.43 -5.92
C VAL A 195 -4.46 -3.46 -5.95
N CYS A 196 -3.83 -3.30 -4.79
CA CYS A 196 -2.55 -2.63 -4.63
C CYS A 196 -1.42 -3.66 -4.71
N ILE A 197 -0.32 -3.29 -5.35
CA ILE A 197 0.93 -4.05 -5.30
C ILE A 197 2.00 -3.25 -4.55
N ASP A 198 2.40 -3.76 -3.41
CA ASP A 198 3.58 -3.27 -2.69
C ASP A 198 4.83 -3.86 -3.34
N VAL A 199 5.57 -3.05 -4.05
CA VAL A 199 6.75 -3.49 -4.80
C VAL A 199 8.04 -3.41 -3.98
N SER A 200 8.05 -2.65 -2.89
CA SER A 200 9.25 -2.43 -2.07
C SER A 200 9.53 -3.60 -1.13
N HIS A 201 8.50 -4.08 -0.42
CA HIS A 201 8.69 -5.13 0.58
C HIS A 201 9.05 -6.51 0.00
N PRO A 202 8.49 -6.98 -1.14
CA PRO A 202 8.96 -8.22 -1.74
C PRO A 202 10.36 -8.10 -2.33
N ALA A 203 10.70 -6.97 -2.95
CA ALA A 203 12.01 -6.72 -3.50
C ALA A 203 13.12 -6.82 -2.44
N GLY A 204 12.98 -6.08 -1.34
CA GLY A 204 14.01 -5.95 -0.32
C GLY A 204 15.27 -5.20 -0.78
N GLN A 205 15.34 -4.85 -2.06
CA GLN A 205 16.45 -4.17 -2.75
C GLN A 205 15.87 -3.12 -3.69
N ARG A 206 16.40 -1.89 -3.64
CA ARG A 206 15.83 -0.75 -4.38
C ARG A 206 15.96 -0.85 -5.91
N ASP A 207 17.00 -1.51 -6.39
CA ASP A 207 17.28 -1.69 -7.83
C ASP A 207 16.26 -2.63 -8.51
N LEU A 208 15.57 -3.46 -7.75
CA LEU A 208 14.50 -4.32 -8.27
C LEU A 208 13.14 -3.62 -8.33
N VAL A 209 12.95 -2.55 -7.54
CA VAL A 209 11.65 -1.86 -7.41
C VAL A 209 11.10 -1.37 -8.74
N PRO A 210 11.88 -0.72 -9.64
CA PRO A 210 11.35 -0.24 -10.92
C PRO A 210 10.77 -1.36 -11.79
N SER A 211 11.48 -2.48 -11.93
CA SER A 211 11.02 -3.62 -12.73
C SER A 211 9.73 -4.24 -12.18
N LEU A 212 9.63 -4.36 -10.84
CA LEU A 212 8.43 -4.89 -10.19
C LEU A 212 7.25 -3.91 -10.32
N ALA A 213 7.49 -2.59 -10.24
CA ALA A 213 6.45 -1.58 -10.43
C ALA A 213 5.88 -1.60 -11.86
N MET A 214 6.76 -1.69 -12.87
CA MET A 214 6.35 -1.84 -14.27
C MET A 214 5.53 -3.11 -14.49
N ALA A 215 5.98 -4.24 -13.94
CA ALA A 215 5.27 -5.51 -14.01
C ALA A 215 3.89 -5.44 -13.34
N ALA A 216 3.77 -4.76 -12.20
CA ALA A 216 2.50 -4.60 -11.49
C ALA A 216 1.49 -3.78 -12.30
N VAL A 217 1.93 -2.66 -12.90
CA VAL A 217 1.08 -1.85 -13.81
C VAL A 217 0.65 -2.68 -15.02
N ALA A 218 1.58 -3.41 -15.65
CA ALA A 218 1.27 -4.27 -16.80
C ALA A 218 0.31 -5.43 -16.45
N ALA A 219 0.37 -5.95 -15.21
CA ALA A 219 -0.56 -6.97 -14.72
C ALA A 219 -1.96 -6.42 -14.41
N GLY A 220 -2.15 -5.09 -14.45
CA GLY A 220 -3.44 -4.44 -14.23
C GLY A 220 -3.69 -4.00 -12.78
N ALA A 221 -2.66 -3.81 -11.97
CA ALA A 221 -2.82 -3.28 -10.61
C ALA A 221 -3.57 -1.94 -10.61
N ASP A 222 -4.45 -1.75 -9.62
CA ASP A 222 -5.23 -0.51 -9.45
C ASP A 222 -4.45 0.54 -8.65
N SER A 223 -3.43 0.10 -7.91
CA SER A 223 -2.54 0.99 -7.18
C SER A 223 -1.18 0.33 -6.89
N LEU A 224 -0.18 1.16 -6.59
CA LEU A 224 1.14 0.72 -6.16
C LEU A 224 1.49 1.31 -4.81
N MET A 225 2.23 0.54 -3.99
CA MET A 225 2.89 1.05 -2.80
C MET A 225 4.40 1.05 -3.01
N ILE A 226 5.04 2.21 -2.81
CA ILE A 226 6.46 2.43 -3.06
C ILE A 226 7.09 3.14 -1.87
N GLU A 227 8.16 2.57 -1.33
CA GLU A 227 8.89 3.21 -0.24
C GLU A 227 9.93 4.21 -0.77
N VAL A 228 9.87 5.43 -0.22
CA VAL A 228 10.73 6.57 -0.58
C VAL A 228 11.29 7.20 0.68
N HIS A 229 12.59 7.46 0.71
CA HIS A 229 13.27 8.10 1.84
C HIS A 229 14.33 9.10 1.33
N PRO A 230 14.48 10.30 1.93
CA PRO A 230 15.47 11.29 1.48
C PRO A 230 16.89 10.73 1.44
N ASN A 231 17.26 9.96 2.45
CA ASN A 231 18.57 9.35 2.58
C ASN A 231 18.46 7.88 3.06
N PRO A 232 18.15 6.92 2.18
CA PRO A 232 17.89 5.53 2.56
C PRO A 232 19.00 4.84 3.39
N PRO A 233 20.30 5.13 3.23
CA PRO A 233 21.35 4.53 4.05
C PRO A 233 21.25 4.79 5.55
N VAL A 234 20.62 5.90 5.97
CA VAL A 234 20.46 6.25 7.39
C VAL A 234 19.05 5.96 7.91
N ALA A 235 18.16 5.42 7.09
CA ALA A 235 16.80 5.11 7.48
C ALA A 235 16.75 4.15 8.68
N LEU A 236 15.88 4.44 9.64
CA LEU A 236 15.70 3.62 10.85
C LEU A 236 14.97 2.30 10.58
N SER A 237 14.34 2.18 9.41
CA SER A 237 13.68 0.95 8.95
C SER A 237 13.79 0.77 7.44
N ASP A 238 13.99 -0.46 7.00
CA ASP A 238 13.91 -0.96 5.61
C ASP A 238 14.69 -0.12 4.55
N GLY A 239 15.79 0.53 4.95
CA GLY A 239 16.62 1.40 4.09
C GLY A 239 17.05 0.80 2.74
N PRO A 240 17.44 -0.50 2.65
CA PRO A 240 17.90 -1.10 1.39
C PRO A 240 16.88 -1.09 0.25
N GLN A 241 15.58 -1.08 0.55
CA GLN A 241 14.50 -1.15 -0.45
C GLN A 241 13.89 0.20 -0.81
N GLN A 242 14.16 1.26 -0.04
CA GLN A 242 13.58 2.57 -0.27
C GLN A 242 14.29 3.30 -1.42
N LEU A 243 13.53 3.91 -2.31
CA LEU A 243 14.05 4.80 -3.35
C LEU A 243 14.43 6.17 -2.76
N THR A 244 15.38 6.85 -3.39
CA THR A 244 15.54 8.29 -3.16
C THR A 244 14.44 9.08 -3.89
N PRO A 245 14.12 10.33 -3.51
CA PRO A 245 13.21 11.20 -4.26
C PRO A 245 13.58 11.32 -5.75
N ALA A 246 14.87 11.43 -6.07
CA ALA A 246 15.34 11.48 -7.45
C ALA A 246 15.03 10.20 -8.25
N GLN A 247 15.27 9.02 -7.66
CA GLN A 247 14.94 7.74 -8.28
C GLN A 247 13.42 7.56 -8.43
N PHE A 248 12.66 8.02 -7.44
CA PHE A 248 11.21 7.94 -7.46
C PHE A 248 10.61 8.82 -8.58
N ARG A 249 11.12 10.05 -8.79
CA ARG A 249 10.70 10.92 -9.91
C ARG A 249 10.87 10.22 -11.26
N VAL A 250 12.05 9.62 -11.50
CA VAL A 250 12.32 8.87 -12.74
C VAL A 250 11.35 7.69 -12.90
N LEU A 251 11.10 6.95 -11.82
CA LEU A 251 10.17 5.83 -11.87
C LEU A 251 8.74 6.28 -12.21
N ILE A 252 8.25 7.37 -11.62
CA ILE A 252 6.90 7.88 -11.90
C ILE A 252 6.75 8.31 -13.36
N GLU A 253 7.77 8.92 -13.97
CA GLU A 253 7.77 9.25 -15.41
C GLU A 253 7.61 7.97 -16.26
N GLN A 254 8.43 6.94 -15.99
CA GLN A 254 8.35 5.66 -16.69
C GLN A 254 6.97 4.97 -16.50
N LEU A 255 6.43 5.01 -15.29
CA LEU A 255 5.11 4.44 -15.02
C LEU A 255 3.99 5.18 -15.75
N ARG A 256 4.10 6.50 -15.91
CA ARG A 256 3.14 7.31 -16.69
C ARG A 256 3.16 6.94 -18.17
N GLU A 257 4.34 6.74 -18.75
CA GLU A 257 4.47 6.27 -20.12
C GLU A 257 3.82 4.89 -20.33
N LEU A 258 4.10 3.95 -19.44
CA LEU A 258 3.50 2.61 -19.50
C LEU A 258 1.98 2.66 -19.28
N ALA A 259 1.51 3.42 -18.29
CA ALA A 259 0.08 3.55 -18.01
C ALA A 259 -0.68 4.13 -19.21
N ALA A 260 -0.11 5.14 -19.89
CA ALA A 260 -0.70 5.73 -21.10
C ALA A 260 -0.88 4.69 -22.22
N VAL A 261 0.08 3.77 -22.42
CA VAL A 261 -0.05 2.66 -23.40
C VAL A 261 -1.23 1.74 -23.06
N LEU A 262 -1.53 1.59 -21.76
CA LEU A 262 -2.63 0.76 -21.26
C LEU A 262 -3.97 1.53 -21.15
N GLY A 263 -4.02 2.79 -21.60
CA GLY A 263 -5.21 3.63 -21.47
C GLY A 263 -5.50 4.09 -20.04
N LYS A 264 -4.48 4.08 -19.17
CA LYS A 264 -4.55 4.48 -17.76
C LYS A 264 -3.70 5.71 -17.47
N LYS A 265 -3.87 6.30 -16.29
CA LYS A 265 -3.06 7.43 -15.79
C LYS A 265 -2.62 7.19 -14.35
N ILE A 266 -1.44 7.67 -14.00
CA ILE A 266 -0.91 7.68 -12.63
C ILE A 266 -1.41 8.93 -11.90
N VAL A 267 -1.95 8.72 -10.69
CA VAL A 267 -2.47 9.78 -9.81
C VAL A 267 -1.92 9.69 -8.40
#